data_5cda3a78eb444d2c091d60a56060975a
#
_entry.id   5cda3a78eb444d2c091d60a56060975a
#
_cell.length_a   1.000
_cell.length_b   1.000
_cell.length_c   1.000
_cell.angle_alpha   90.00
_cell.angle_beta   90.00
_cell.angle_gamma   90.00
#
_symmetry.space_group_name_H-M   'P 1'
#
loop_
_entity.id
_entity.type
_entity.pdbx_description
1 polymer ?
#
loop_
_entity_poly.entity_id
_entity_poly.type
_entity_poly.pdbx_seq_one_letter_code
_entity_poly.pdbx_strand_id
1 'polypeptide(L)'
;MNTTKGQLYLIPTTLGDNDPMEVLPMLVKKVIEDTDIFIVENEKTARRFIKRITPEKSQPSLKIFLLNKFTEASDLPSFLNPCLNGTNIGLLSEAGCPGVADPGADVVKIAHDKNIKVVPLVGPSSILMAIMSSGMNGQSFAFNGYLPIDKGERKSEIKRLERLSFEHNQSQIFIETPYRNNKMIEDLASVLENNTDVCVACDITLSTEFIKTQTANAWKKNKVDLHKRPTIFIIHKS
;
A
#
# COMPACT_ATOMS: atom_id res chain seq x y z
N MET A 1 3.89 12.47 -38.30
CA MET A 1 3.34 13.34 -37.23
C MET A 1 3.71 12.72 -35.92
N ASN A 2 4.53 13.40 -35.10
CA ASN A 2 4.79 12.92 -33.75
C ASN A 2 3.52 13.12 -32.90
N THR A 3 2.66 12.10 -32.83
CA THR A 3 1.55 12.12 -31.88
C THR A 3 2.13 12.11 -30.47
N THR A 4 1.84 13.15 -29.70
CA THR A 4 2.24 13.21 -28.29
C THR A 4 1.59 12.02 -27.56
N LYS A 5 2.40 11.14 -26.98
CA LYS A 5 1.89 10.00 -26.22
C LYS A 5 1.08 10.47 -25.02
N GLY A 6 0.09 9.71 -24.62
CA GLY A 6 -0.59 9.85 -23.34
C GLY A 6 0.33 9.47 -22.17
N GLN A 7 -0.17 9.66 -20.96
CA GLN A 7 0.57 9.43 -19.70
C GLN A 7 -0.07 8.29 -18.90
N LEU A 8 0.75 7.59 -18.13
CA LEU A 8 0.28 6.64 -17.12
C LEU A 8 0.28 7.33 -15.76
N TYR A 9 -0.89 7.61 -15.20
CA TYR A 9 -1.06 8.15 -13.86
C TYR A 9 -1.12 7.02 -12.83
N LEU A 10 -0.27 7.08 -11.80
CA LEU A 10 -0.35 6.21 -10.64
C LEU A 10 -1.27 6.90 -9.63
N ILE A 11 -2.49 6.42 -9.50
CA ILE A 11 -3.57 7.09 -8.76
C ILE A 11 -3.75 6.39 -7.41
N PRO A 12 -3.40 7.03 -6.29
CA PRO A 12 -3.63 6.47 -4.96
C PRO A 12 -5.12 6.50 -4.61
N THR A 13 -5.50 5.56 -3.73
CA THR A 13 -6.85 5.48 -3.15
C THR A 13 -6.80 5.70 -1.63
N THR A 14 -7.96 5.76 -0.98
CA THR A 14 -8.04 5.82 0.49
C THR A 14 -7.52 4.54 1.11
N LEU A 15 -7.03 4.60 2.36
CA LEU A 15 -6.61 3.42 3.12
C LEU A 15 -7.79 2.66 3.72
N GLY A 16 -8.94 3.30 3.82
CA GLY A 16 -10.17 2.74 4.35
C GLY A 16 -11.40 3.47 3.84
N ASP A 17 -12.53 3.32 4.52
CA ASP A 17 -13.84 3.85 4.08
C ASP A 17 -14.12 5.27 4.60
N ASN A 18 -13.14 6.16 4.52
CA ASN A 18 -13.29 7.60 4.77
C ASN A 18 -13.57 8.36 3.47
N ASP A 19 -14.00 9.62 3.59
CA ASP A 19 -14.21 10.48 2.41
C ASP A 19 -12.88 10.63 1.64
N PRO A 20 -12.85 10.37 0.32
CA PRO A 20 -11.63 10.52 -0.47
C PRO A 20 -10.99 11.91 -0.35
N MET A 21 -11.80 12.97 -0.25
CA MET A 21 -11.29 14.33 -0.20
C MET A 21 -10.71 14.75 1.15
N GLU A 22 -10.86 13.93 2.20
CA GLU A 22 -10.16 14.13 3.48
C GLU A 22 -8.67 13.81 3.38
N VAL A 23 -8.27 12.91 2.48
CA VAL A 23 -6.90 12.37 2.40
C VAL A 23 -6.24 12.49 1.03
N LEU A 24 -7.01 12.80 -0.02
CA LEU A 24 -6.52 12.91 -1.39
C LEU A 24 -6.51 14.36 -1.87
N PRO A 25 -5.43 14.83 -2.51
CA PRO A 25 -5.38 16.14 -3.15
C PRO A 25 -6.41 16.30 -4.27
N MET A 26 -6.88 17.53 -4.49
CA MET A 26 -7.78 17.88 -5.60
C MET A 26 -7.25 17.47 -6.97
N LEU A 27 -5.93 17.37 -7.15
CA LEU A 27 -5.32 16.91 -8.39
C LEU A 27 -5.73 15.46 -8.71
N VAL A 28 -5.87 14.60 -7.70
CA VAL A 28 -6.32 13.20 -7.90
C VAL A 28 -7.73 13.19 -8.48
N LYS A 29 -8.64 13.99 -7.91
CA LYS A 29 -10.00 14.14 -8.43
C LYS A 29 -9.99 14.60 -9.89
N LYS A 30 -9.24 15.67 -10.20
CA LYS A 30 -9.12 16.21 -11.56
C LYS A 30 -8.60 15.18 -12.56
N VAL A 31 -7.55 14.44 -12.20
CA VAL A 31 -7.00 13.38 -13.08
C VAL A 31 -8.04 12.28 -13.34
N ILE A 32 -8.82 11.89 -12.30
CA ILE A 32 -9.89 10.91 -12.48
C ILE A 32 -11.02 11.46 -13.36
N GLU A 33 -11.37 12.75 -13.24
CA GLU A 33 -12.34 13.41 -14.12
C GLU A 33 -11.91 13.36 -15.58
N ASP A 34 -10.64 13.59 -15.86
CA ASP A 34 -10.05 13.68 -17.20
C ASP A 34 -9.63 12.32 -17.80
N THR A 35 -9.78 11.20 -17.06
CA THR A 35 -9.32 9.87 -17.47
C THR A 35 -10.48 8.89 -17.56
N ASP A 36 -10.63 8.20 -18.71
CA ASP A 36 -11.70 7.22 -18.93
C ASP A 36 -11.20 5.76 -18.99
N ILE A 37 -9.88 5.56 -19.00
CA ILE A 37 -9.27 4.24 -19.09
C ILE A 37 -8.48 3.96 -17.81
N PHE A 38 -8.79 2.84 -17.15
CA PHE A 38 -8.15 2.49 -15.89
C PHE A 38 -7.64 1.05 -15.91
N ILE A 39 -6.50 0.84 -15.26
CA ILE A 39 -5.95 -0.46 -14.89
C ILE A 39 -6.20 -0.63 -13.40
N VAL A 40 -6.87 -1.70 -12.99
CA VAL A 40 -7.33 -1.91 -11.60
C VAL A 40 -7.24 -3.37 -11.21
N GLU A 41 -7.10 -3.67 -9.93
CA GLU A 41 -7.13 -5.04 -9.44
C GLU A 41 -8.55 -5.62 -9.40
N ASN A 42 -9.52 -4.81 -8.97
CA ASN A 42 -10.92 -5.17 -8.88
C ASN A 42 -11.83 -4.06 -9.45
N GLU A 43 -12.60 -4.41 -10.47
CA GLU A 43 -13.47 -3.45 -11.17
C GLU A 43 -14.56 -2.85 -10.26
N LYS A 44 -15.15 -3.66 -9.38
CA LYS A 44 -16.25 -3.22 -8.50
C LYS A 44 -15.78 -2.17 -7.48
N THR A 45 -14.64 -2.40 -6.85
CA THR A 45 -14.05 -1.46 -5.87
C THR A 45 -13.58 -0.18 -6.58
N ALA A 46 -12.93 -0.30 -7.72
CA ALA A 46 -12.48 0.84 -8.52
C ALA A 46 -13.64 1.72 -8.97
N ARG A 47 -14.71 1.14 -9.54
CA ARG A 47 -15.91 1.91 -9.93
C ARG A 47 -16.56 2.61 -8.76
N ARG A 48 -16.64 1.95 -7.59
CA ARG A 48 -17.17 2.57 -6.37
C ARG A 48 -16.31 3.75 -5.92
N PHE A 49 -14.99 3.62 -5.94
CA PHE A 49 -14.06 4.70 -5.60
C PHE A 49 -14.20 5.87 -6.59
N ILE A 50 -14.17 5.61 -7.91
CA ILE A 50 -14.35 6.63 -8.94
C ILE A 50 -15.70 7.36 -8.76
N LYS A 51 -16.78 6.63 -8.48
CA LYS A 51 -18.11 7.23 -8.24
C LYS A 51 -18.15 8.11 -6.98
N ARG A 52 -17.38 7.76 -5.94
CA ARG A 52 -17.32 8.56 -4.71
C ARG A 52 -16.58 9.88 -4.93
N ILE A 53 -15.46 9.85 -5.65
CA ILE A 53 -14.62 11.05 -5.85
C ILE A 53 -15.13 11.93 -6.99
N THR A 54 -15.80 11.34 -8.00
CA THR A 54 -16.36 12.02 -9.18
C THR A 54 -17.81 11.54 -9.44
N PRO A 55 -18.80 11.98 -8.64
CA PRO A 55 -20.18 11.49 -8.74
C PRO A 55 -20.82 11.68 -10.13
N GLU A 56 -20.43 12.73 -10.85
CA GLU A 56 -20.96 13.05 -12.19
C GLU A 56 -20.37 12.21 -13.33
N LYS A 57 -19.28 11.49 -13.04
CA LYS A 57 -18.60 10.70 -14.08
C LYS A 57 -19.43 9.48 -14.50
N SER A 58 -19.67 9.34 -15.81
CA SER A 58 -20.41 8.22 -16.37
C SER A 58 -19.68 6.90 -16.16
N GLN A 59 -20.26 5.99 -15.41
CA GLN A 59 -19.65 4.67 -15.13
C GLN A 59 -19.63 3.73 -16.36
N PRO A 60 -20.65 3.74 -17.25
CA PRO A 60 -20.63 2.93 -18.47
C PRO A 60 -19.56 3.33 -19.49
N SER A 61 -19.09 4.59 -19.47
CA SER A 61 -18.05 5.05 -20.39
C SER A 61 -16.64 4.62 -19.98
N LEU A 62 -16.46 4.12 -18.77
CA LEU A 62 -15.15 3.71 -18.27
C LEU A 62 -14.69 2.39 -18.89
N LYS A 63 -13.50 2.42 -19.49
CA LYS A 63 -12.79 1.22 -19.95
C LYS A 63 -11.88 0.73 -18.86
N ILE A 64 -12.10 -0.50 -18.38
CA ILE A 64 -11.34 -1.10 -17.29
C ILE A 64 -10.51 -2.27 -17.81
N PHE A 65 -9.23 -2.27 -17.52
CA PHE A 65 -8.33 -3.40 -17.64
C PHE A 65 -8.10 -4.01 -16.25
N LEU A 66 -8.30 -5.31 -16.12
CA LEU A 66 -8.05 -6.03 -14.86
C LEU A 66 -6.58 -6.44 -14.77
N LEU A 67 -5.96 -6.09 -13.64
CA LEU A 67 -4.60 -6.46 -13.28
C LEU A 67 -4.63 -7.22 -11.96
N ASN A 68 -4.79 -8.54 -12.02
CA ASN A 68 -4.89 -9.40 -10.84
C ASN A 68 -4.13 -10.72 -11.07
N LYS A 69 -4.22 -11.65 -10.13
CA LYS A 69 -3.50 -12.94 -10.17
C LYS A 69 -3.84 -13.84 -11.37
N PHE A 70 -4.88 -13.51 -12.15
CA PHE A 70 -5.29 -14.24 -13.35
C PHE A 70 -4.84 -13.54 -14.64
N THR A 71 -4.23 -12.37 -14.52
CA THR A 71 -3.74 -11.61 -15.68
C THR A 71 -2.44 -12.21 -16.16
N GLU A 72 -2.40 -12.59 -17.43
CA GLU A 72 -1.17 -13.12 -18.05
C GLU A 72 -0.18 -11.98 -18.33
N ALA A 73 1.10 -12.24 -18.10
CA ALA A 73 2.16 -11.23 -18.35
C ALA A 73 2.21 -10.77 -19.81
N SER A 74 1.80 -11.63 -20.76
CA SER A 74 1.70 -11.35 -22.19
C SER A 74 0.65 -10.28 -22.52
N ASP A 75 -0.35 -10.07 -21.67
CA ASP A 75 -1.45 -9.11 -21.90
C ASP A 75 -1.07 -7.68 -21.48
N LEU A 76 -0.16 -7.53 -20.50
CA LEU A 76 0.21 -6.25 -19.92
C LEU A 76 0.65 -5.19 -20.93
N PRO A 77 1.47 -5.52 -21.97
CA PRO A 77 1.86 -4.54 -22.99
C PRO A 77 0.69 -3.93 -23.73
N SER A 78 -0.44 -4.67 -23.87
CA SER A 78 -1.64 -4.22 -24.58
C SER A 78 -2.43 -3.16 -23.79
N PHE A 79 -2.36 -3.19 -22.44
CA PHE A 79 -3.04 -2.23 -21.58
C PHE A 79 -2.56 -0.79 -21.83
N LEU A 80 -1.30 -0.63 -22.27
CA LEU A 80 -0.69 0.67 -22.53
C LEU A 80 -0.84 1.15 -23.99
N ASN A 81 -1.49 0.38 -24.88
CA ASN A 81 -1.71 0.80 -26.26
C ASN A 81 -2.45 2.15 -26.39
N PRO A 82 -3.46 2.48 -25.54
CA PRO A 82 -4.08 3.79 -25.59
C PRO A 82 -3.10 4.95 -25.36
N CYS A 83 -2.10 4.78 -24.48
CA CYS A 83 -1.06 5.80 -24.27
C CYS A 83 -0.23 6.05 -25.54
N LEU A 84 0.06 5.02 -26.33
CA LEU A 84 0.79 5.18 -27.58
C LEU A 84 0.02 6.02 -28.60
N ASN A 85 -1.32 6.07 -28.46
CA ASN A 85 -2.24 6.83 -29.31
C ASN A 85 -2.66 8.18 -28.68
N GLY A 86 -1.95 8.65 -27.65
CA GLY A 86 -2.20 9.97 -27.05
C GLY A 86 -3.23 9.98 -25.91
N THR A 87 -3.79 8.83 -25.50
CA THR A 87 -4.81 8.77 -24.44
C THR A 87 -4.17 8.46 -23.08
N ASN A 88 -4.55 9.19 -22.05
CA ASN A 88 -4.10 8.96 -20.69
C ASN A 88 -4.74 7.71 -20.08
N ILE A 89 -4.01 7.03 -19.18
CA ILE A 89 -4.48 5.87 -18.43
C ILE A 89 -4.20 6.09 -16.95
N GLY A 90 -5.15 5.68 -16.09
CA GLY A 90 -4.97 5.62 -14.64
C GLY A 90 -4.69 4.20 -14.17
N LEU A 91 -3.66 4.00 -13.35
CA LEU A 91 -3.46 2.77 -12.58
C LEU A 91 -3.91 3.06 -11.14
N LEU A 92 -4.95 2.36 -10.67
CA LEU A 92 -5.48 2.50 -9.31
C LEU A 92 -5.05 1.32 -8.44
N SER A 93 -4.72 1.62 -7.18
CA SER A 93 -4.55 0.62 -6.11
C SER A 93 -5.88 0.25 -5.47
N GLU A 94 -5.91 -0.85 -4.73
CA GLU A 94 -7.05 -1.17 -3.84
C GLU A 94 -7.01 -0.31 -2.56
N ALA A 95 -5.81 0.00 -2.04
CA ALA A 95 -5.63 0.88 -0.89
C ALA A 95 -4.26 1.57 -0.92
N GLY A 96 -4.22 2.88 -0.78
CA GLY A 96 -2.97 3.65 -0.77
C GLY A 96 -2.32 3.80 -2.14
N CYS A 97 -1.00 3.64 -2.22
CA CYS A 97 -0.21 3.94 -3.41
C CYS A 97 -0.07 2.73 -4.35
N PRO A 98 -0.38 2.85 -5.65
CA PRO A 98 -0.20 1.78 -6.62
C PRO A 98 1.27 1.34 -6.73
N GLY A 99 1.49 0.03 -6.93
CA GLY A 99 2.83 -0.55 -7.12
C GLY A 99 3.66 -0.69 -5.83
N VAL A 100 3.09 -0.35 -4.66
CA VAL A 100 3.72 -0.54 -3.35
C VAL A 100 2.93 -1.58 -2.57
N ALA A 101 3.48 -2.80 -2.46
CA ALA A 101 2.79 -3.98 -1.92
C ALA A 101 1.48 -4.32 -2.67
N ASP A 102 1.39 -3.91 -3.92
CA ASP A 102 0.20 -3.94 -4.77
C ASP A 102 0.63 -4.23 -6.22
N PRO A 103 -0.21 -4.84 -7.07
CA PRO A 103 0.11 -5.01 -8.48
C PRO A 103 0.37 -3.67 -9.18
N GLY A 104 1.19 -3.70 -10.23
CA GLY A 104 1.41 -2.50 -11.05
C GLY A 104 2.87 -2.24 -11.43
N ALA A 105 3.83 -2.78 -10.69
CA ALA A 105 5.25 -2.57 -10.99
C ALA A 105 5.63 -2.98 -12.42
N ASP A 106 5.09 -4.10 -12.92
CA ASP A 106 5.36 -4.57 -14.29
C ASP A 106 4.75 -3.63 -15.34
N VAL A 107 3.55 -3.08 -15.09
CA VAL A 107 2.93 -2.09 -15.98
C VAL A 107 3.78 -0.82 -16.04
N VAL A 108 4.29 -0.36 -14.90
CA VAL A 108 5.20 0.80 -14.83
C VAL A 108 6.50 0.53 -15.59
N LYS A 109 7.08 -0.66 -15.43
CA LYS A 109 8.27 -1.08 -16.17
C LYS A 109 8.04 -1.03 -17.69
N ILE A 110 6.93 -1.62 -18.16
CA ILE A 110 6.56 -1.59 -19.58
C ILE A 110 6.32 -0.15 -20.08
N ALA A 111 5.75 0.73 -19.25
CA ALA A 111 5.57 2.13 -19.60
C ALA A 111 6.93 2.83 -19.84
N HIS A 112 7.93 2.57 -18.99
CA HIS A 112 9.30 3.06 -19.20
C HIS A 112 9.91 2.49 -20.48
N ASP A 113 9.81 1.19 -20.75
CA ASP A 113 10.33 0.55 -21.96
C ASP A 113 9.70 1.13 -23.23
N LYS A 114 8.42 1.54 -23.16
CA LYS A 114 7.68 2.18 -24.26
C LYS A 114 7.86 3.70 -24.31
N ASN A 115 8.70 4.30 -23.44
CA ASN A 115 8.84 5.76 -23.31
C ASN A 115 7.48 6.47 -23.11
N ILE A 116 6.61 5.91 -22.27
CA ILE A 116 5.38 6.52 -21.80
C ILE A 116 5.71 7.23 -20.48
N LYS A 117 5.30 8.49 -20.35
CA LYS A 117 5.52 9.24 -19.10
C LYS A 117 4.69 8.66 -17.98
N VAL A 118 5.37 8.26 -16.90
CA VAL A 118 4.73 7.81 -15.65
C VAL A 118 4.61 9.01 -14.70
N VAL A 119 3.42 9.23 -14.16
CA VAL A 119 3.10 10.36 -13.28
C VAL A 119 2.54 9.84 -11.96
N PRO A 120 3.36 9.72 -10.90
CA PRO A 120 2.86 9.37 -9.58
C PRO A 120 2.08 10.54 -8.99
N LEU A 121 0.89 10.26 -8.45
CA LEU A 121 0.09 11.27 -7.75
C LEU A 121 0.30 11.14 -6.24
N VAL A 122 0.21 12.26 -5.54
CA VAL A 122 0.33 12.32 -4.08
C VAL A 122 -0.90 11.69 -3.43
N GLY A 123 -0.70 10.82 -2.45
CA GLY A 123 -1.78 10.22 -1.68
C GLY A 123 -1.28 9.46 -0.45
N PRO A 124 -2.17 8.88 0.36
CA PRO A 124 -1.82 8.22 1.60
C PRO A 124 -1.02 6.94 1.35
N SER A 125 -0.03 6.70 2.21
CA SER A 125 0.72 5.45 2.28
C SER A 125 0.74 4.97 3.72
N SER A 126 0.14 3.82 4.01
CA SER A 126 0.12 3.26 5.35
C SER A 126 1.53 3.01 5.89
N ILE A 127 2.48 2.63 5.03
CA ILE A 127 3.88 2.40 5.39
C ILE A 127 4.53 3.70 5.88
N LEU A 128 4.43 4.78 5.07
CA LEU A 128 5.02 6.07 5.43
C LEU A 128 4.33 6.71 6.63
N MET A 129 3.00 6.62 6.72
CA MET A 129 2.25 7.17 7.86
C MET A 129 2.57 6.41 9.15
N ALA A 130 2.75 5.09 9.08
CA ALA A 130 3.16 4.29 10.24
C ALA A 130 4.56 4.68 10.72
N ILE A 131 5.56 4.80 9.83
CA ILE A 131 6.92 5.18 10.27
C ILE A 131 6.96 6.62 10.78
N MET A 132 6.24 7.57 10.18
CA MET A 132 6.13 8.95 10.63
C MET A 132 5.60 9.04 12.08
N SER A 133 4.66 8.18 12.45
CA SER A 133 3.97 8.21 13.75
C SER A 133 4.56 7.25 14.78
N SER A 134 5.54 6.41 14.39
CA SER A 134 6.12 5.40 15.26
C SER A 134 7.10 5.95 16.30
N GLY A 135 7.75 7.08 16.02
CA GLY A 135 8.88 7.60 16.81
C GLY A 135 10.19 6.81 16.61
N MET A 136 10.24 5.91 15.62
CA MET A 136 11.42 5.09 15.28
C MET A 136 12.25 5.76 14.17
N ASN A 137 13.39 5.13 13.81
CA ASN A 137 14.29 5.66 12.79
C ASN A 137 13.62 5.74 11.41
N GLY A 138 13.27 6.94 10.98
CA GLY A 138 12.69 7.24 9.66
C GLY A 138 13.73 7.54 8.56
N GLN A 139 15.02 7.60 8.89
CA GLN A 139 16.09 7.80 7.89
C GLN A 139 16.56 6.47 7.28
N SER A 140 16.47 5.39 8.07
CA SER A 140 16.79 4.04 7.61
C SER A 140 15.67 3.10 8.01
N PHE A 141 14.90 2.62 7.04
CA PHE A 141 13.86 1.62 7.24
C PHE A 141 13.74 0.70 6.04
N ALA A 142 13.27 -0.52 6.29
CA ALA A 142 12.99 -1.51 5.26
C ALA A 142 11.55 -2.01 5.39
N PHE A 143 10.85 -2.10 4.25
CA PHE A 143 9.56 -2.77 4.17
C PHE A 143 9.75 -4.21 3.70
N ASN A 144 9.32 -5.17 4.51
CA ASN A 144 9.55 -6.60 4.34
C ASN A 144 8.31 -7.36 3.85
N GLY A 145 7.21 -6.65 3.53
CA GLY A 145 5.97 -7.29 3.09
C GLY A 145 5.34 -8.18 4.15
N TYR A 146 4.86 -9.37 3.74
CA TYR A 146 4.29 -10.38 4.64
C TYR A 146 5.37 -11.29 5.20
N LEU A 147 5.29 -11.58 6.50
CA LEU A 147 6.15 -12.59 7.13
C LEU A 147 5.61 -14.01 6.86
N PRO A 148 6.46 -15.06 7.00
CA PRO A 148 6.06 -16.45 6.75
C PRO A 148 4.81 -16.87 7.54
N ILE A 149 3.97 -17.69 6.90
CA ILE A 149 2.75 -18.21 7.53
C ILE A 149 3.08 -19.30 8.56
N ASP A 150 4.09 -20.13 8.27
CA ASP A 150 4.57 -21.14 9.23
C ASP A 150 5.11 -20.49 10.49
N LYS A 151 4.72 -21.03 11.63
CA LYS A 151 5.07 -20.47 12.94
C LYS A 151 6.57 -20.49 13.23
N GLY A 152 7.27 -21.56 12.81
CA GLY A 152 8.71 -21.70 13.02
C GLY A 152 9.51 -20.74 12.16
N GLU A 153 9.18 -20.70 10.86
CA GLU A 153 9.78 -19.77 9.89
C GLU A 153 9.52 -18.31 10.29
N ARG A 154 8.29 -17.98 10.69
CA ARG A 154 7.93 -16.62 11.12
C ARG A 154 8.73 -16.19 12.35
N LYS A 155 8.91 -17.05 13.35
CA LYS A 155 9.76 -16.75 14.51
C LYS A 155 11.21 -16.53 14.13
N SER A 156 11.73 -17.34 13.22
CA SER A 156 13.11 -17.20 12.71
C SER A 156 13.27 -15.88 11.98
N GLU A 157 12.27 -15.50 11.15
CA GLU A 157 12.27 -14.25 10.42
C GLU A 157 12.18 -13.03 11.35
N ILE A 158 11.31 -13.05 12.36
CA ILE A 158 11.23 -11.99 13.38
C ILE A 158 12.60 -11.77 14.05
N LYS A 159 13.30 -12.84 14.45
CA LYS A 159 14.64 -12.73 15.03
C LYS A 159 15.67 -12.18 14.02
N ARG A 160 15.56 -12.57 12.76
CA ARG A 160 16.44 -12.05 11.70
C ARG A 160 16.23 -10.54 11.53
N LEU A 161 14.97 -10.09 11.49
CA LEU A 161 14.64 -8.67 11.35
C LEU A 161 15.08 -7.86 12.59
N GLU A 162 14.93 -8.40 13.78
CA GLU A 162 15.42 -7.77 15.01
C GLU A 162 16.95 -7.57 14.96
N ARG A 163 17.69 -8.60 14.54
CA ARG A 163 19.15 -8.50 14.37
C ARG A 163 19.53 -7.46 13.33
N LEU A 164 18.88 -7.44 12.16
CA LEU A 164 19.12 -6.43 11.12
C LEU A 164 18.81 -5.01 11.64
N SER A 165 17.75 -4.88 12.43
CA SER A 165 17.40 -3.61 13.04
C SER A 165 18.55 -3.08 13.91
N PHE A 166 19.12 -3.93 14.75
CA PHE A 166 20.26 -3.60 15.62
C PHE A 166 21.53 -3.32 14.81
N GLU A 167 21.93 -4.26 13.93
CA GLU A 167 23.18 -4.17 13.17
C GLU A 167 23.25 -2.93 12.25
N HIS A 168 22.11 -2.50 11.69
CA HIS A 168 22.03 -1.41 10.72
C HIS A 168 21.35 -0.14 11.28
N ASN A 169 20.95 -0.14 12.55
CA ASN A 169 20.10 0.93 13.12
C ASN A 169 18.90 1.24 12.21
N GLN A 170 18.20 0.19 11.74
CA GLN A 170 17.17 0.27 10.71
C GLN A 170 15.83 -0.21 11.23
N SER A 171 14.77 0.59 11.05
CA SER A 171 13.41 0.18 11.37
C SER A 171 12.92 -0.88 10.37
N GLN A 172 12.36 -1.99 10.88
CA GLN A 172 11.84 -3.08 10.05
C GLN A 172 10.32 -3.02 10.02
N ILE A 173 9.75 -2.75 8.86
CA ILE A 173 8.31 -2.60 8.64
C ILE A 173 7.77 -3.84 7.95
N PHE A 174 6.63 -4.34 8.38
CA PHE A 174 5.96 -5.48 7.74
C PHE A 174 4.45 -5.45 7.99
N ILE A 175 3.73 -6.26 7.24
CA ILE A 175 2.27 -6.39 7.30
C ILE A 175 1.86 -7.83 7.54
N GLU A 176 0.61 -8.00 7.95
CA GLU A 176 -0.04 -9.29 8.04
C GLU A 176 -1.49 -9.17 7.54
N THR A 177 -2.10 -10.29 7.20
CA THR A 177 -3.52 -10.30 6.88
C THR A 177 -4.35 -9.93 8.11
N PRO A 178 -5.45 -9.17 7.96
CA PRO A 178 -6.23 -8.67 9.10
C PRO A 178 -6.71 -9.75 10.07
N TYR A 179 -6.90 -10.98 9.58
CA TYR A 179 -7.32 -12.12 10.43
C TYR A 179 -6.22 -12.67 11.33
N ARG A 180 -4.94 -12.41 11.03
CA ARG A 180 -3.79 -12.92 11.77
C ARG A 180 -3.06 -11.86 12.60
N ASN A 181 -3.52 -10.61 12.60
CA ASN A 181 -2.86 -9.50 13.29
C ASN A 181 -2.73 -9.73 14.80
N ASN A 182 -3.78 -10.28 15.46
CA ASN A 182 -3.68 -10.62 16.88
C ASN A 182 -2.58 -11.64 17.14
N LYS A 183 -2.44 -12.63 16.26
CA LYS A 183 -1.38 -13.61 16.38
C LYS A 183 0.01 -13.03 16.13
N MET A 184 0.11 -12.09 15.20
CA MET A 184 1.37 -11.40 14.90
C MET A 184 1.89 -10.64 16.13
N ILE A 185 1.06 -9.82 16.78
CA ILE A 185 1.50 -9.07 17.98
C ILE A 185 1.87 -9.99 19.14
N GLU A 186 1.19 -11.14 19.31
CA GLU A 186 1.58 -12.14 20.30
C GLU A 186 2.94 -12.76 19.99
N ASP A 187 3.19 -13.10 18.72
CA ASP A 187 4.47 -13.67 18.29
C ASP A 187 5.60 -12.65 18.45
N LEU A 188 5.40 -11.38 18.08
CA LEU A 188 6.35 -10.29 18.30
C LEU A 188 6.69 -10.14 19.80
N ALA A 189 5.67 -10.02 20.64
CA ALA A 189 5.86 -9.88 22.09
C ALA A 189 6.62 -11.06 22.71
N SER A 190 6.46 -12.28 22.18
CA SER A 190 7.08 -13.50 22.71
C SER A 190 8.48 -13.79 22.18
N VAL A 191 8.79 -13.33 20.95
CA VAL A 191 10.03 -13.71 20.24
C VAL A 191 11.11 -12.66 20.36
N LEU A 192 10.72 -11.36 20.33
CA LEU A 192 11.64 -10.24 20.42
C LEU A 192 12.23 -10.12 21.83
N GLU A 193 13.39 -9.48 21.93
CA GLU A 193 13.96 -9.10 23.19
C GLU A 193 13.05 -8.10 23.93
N ASN A 194 13.08 -8.14 25.25
CA ASN A 194 12.15 -7.39 26.08
C ASN A 194 12.16 -5.87 25.85
N ASN A 195 13.31 -5.32 25.46
CA ASN A 195 13.53 -3.89 25.24
C ASN A 195 13.43 -3.47 23.76
N THR A 196 13.18 -4.39 22.84
CA THR A 196 12.93 -4.05 21.43
C THR A 196 11.61 -3.32 21.32
N ASP A 197 11.63 -2.16 20.66
CA ASP A 197 10.44 -1.37 20.40
C ASP A 197 9.59 -1.98 19.30
N VAL A 198 8.28 -1.99 19.52
CA VAL A 198 7.28 -2.47 18.55
C VAL A 198 6.20 -1.41 18.42
N CYS A 199 6.01 -0.90 17.20
CA CYS A 199 4.89 -0.05 16.83
C CYS A 199 3.79 -0.89 16.18
N VAL A 200 2.57 -0.67 16.63
CA VAL A 200 1.34 -1.13 15.98
C VAL A 200 0.63 0.09 15.46
N ALA A 201 0.44 0.19 14.14
CA ALA A 201 -0.28 1.26 13.48
C ALA A 201 -1.46 0.66 12.71
N CYS A 202 -2.64 0.80 13.27
CA CYS A 202 -3.87 0.12 12.89
C CYS A 202 -4.92 1.14 12.42
N ASP A 203 -5.69 0.81 11.38
CA ASP A 203 -6.78 1.63 10.83
C ASP A 203 -6.34 3.08 10.53
N ILE A 204 -5.14 3.26 10.02
CA ILE A 204 -4.55 4.58 9.73
C ILE A 204 -5.52 5.39 8.85
N THR A 205 -5.76 6.63 9.21
CA THR A 205 -6.72 7.59 8.63
C THR A 205 -8.19 7.36 8.98
N LEU A 206 -8.55 6.31 9.68
CA LEU A 206 -9.93 6.06 10.08
C LEU A 206 -10.24 6.59 11.48
N SER A 207 -11.50 6.80 11.81
CA SER A 207 -11.93 7.20 13.15
C SER A 207 -11.57 6.20 14.25
N THR A 208 -11.29 4.95 13.85
CA THR A 208 -10.83 3.86 14.73
C THR A 208 -9.30 3.72 14.76
N GLU A 209 -8.57 4.71 14.22
CA GLU A 209 -7.12 4.70 14.20
C GLU A 209 -6.52 4.42 15.58
N PHE A 210 -5.56 3.52 15.61
CA PHE A 210 -4.81 3.21 16.81
C PHE A 210 -3.33 3.08 16.44
N ILE A 211 -2.50 3.98 16.97
CA ILE A 211 -1.05 3.94 16.76
C ILE A 211 -0.37 3.96 18.12
N LYS A 212 0.43 2.94 18.41
CA LYS A 212 1.12 2.81 19.67
C LYS A 212 2.47 2.13 19.52
N THR A 213 3.51 2.80 20.01
CA THR A 213 4.84 2.24 20.18
C THR A 213 5.09 1.94 21.65
N GLN A 214 5.54 0.74 21.93
CA GLN A 214 6.02 0.32 23.24
C GLN A 214 6.92 -0.90 23.11
N THR A 215 7.66 -1.24 24.16
CA THR A 215 8.56 -2.39 24.13
C THR A 215 7.82 -3.72 23.98
N ALA A 216 8.50 -4.74 23.45
CA ALA A 216 7.96 -6.09 23.34
C ALA A 216 7.48 -6.62 24.72
N ASN A 217 8.20 -6.29 25.79
CA ASN A 217 7.77 -6.65 27.16
C ASN A 217 6.46 -5.96 27.59
N ALA A 218 6.25 -4.70 27.19
CA ALA A 218 5.02 -3.99 27.49
C ALA A 218 3.82 -4.59 26.72
N TRP A 219 4.02 -5.04 25.47
CA TRP A 219 2.99 -5.72 24.69
C TRP A 219 2.55 -7.08 25.27
N LYS A 220 3.37 -7.74 26.08
CA LYS A 220 2.94 -8.94 26.83
C LYS A 220 1.80 -8.65 27.80
N LYS A 221 1.76 -7.43 28.33
CA LYS A 221 0.78 -7.00 29.36
C LYS A 221 -0.38 -6.21 28.77
N ASN A 222 -0.11 -5.40 27.76
CA ASN A 222 -1.09 -4.49 27.13
C ASN A 222 -1.65 -5.14 25.87
N LYS A 223 -2.78 -5.82 25.97
CA LYS A 223 -3.45 -6.44 24.84
C LYS A 223 -4.23 -5.40 24.01
N VAL A 224 -4.23 -5.58 22.71
CA VAL A 224 -5.03 -4.81 21.75
C VAL A 224 -5.73 -5.79 20.82
N ASP A 225 -6.98 -5.51 20.45
CA ASP A 225 -7.70 -6.29 19.44
C ASP A 225 -7.48 -5.67 18.04
N LEU A 226 -6.81 -6.43 17.19
CA LEU A 226 -6.47 -6.09 15.81
C LEU A 226 -7.22 -6.98 14.80
N HIS A 227 -8.20 -7.76 15.26
CA HIS A 227 -8.93 -8.70 14.41
C HIS A 227 -9.70 -7.96 13.32
N LYS A 228 -9.48 -8.35 12.07
CA LYS A 228 -10.07 -7.75 10.86
C LYS A 228 -9.75 -6.25 10.64
N ARG A 229 -8.70 -5.75 11.27
CA ARG A 229 -8.28 -4.37 11.17
C ARG A 229 -6.96 -4.27 10.38
N PRO A 230 -6.86 -3.48 9.29
CA PRO A 230 -5.61 -3.26 8.58
C PRO A 230 -4.55 -2.69 9.52
N THR A 231 -3.39 -3.33 9.55
CA THR A 231 -2.34 -2.99 10.53
C THR A 231 -0.95 -3.05 9.90
N ILE A 232 -0.14 -2.04 10.18
CA ILE A 232 1.31 -2.02 9.95
C ILE A 232 2.01 -2.32 11.27
N PHE A 233 3.01 -3.19 11.22
CA PHE A 233 3.92 -3.45 12.34
C PHE A 233 5.30 -2.91 12.02
N ILE A 234 5.93 -2.28 13.02
CA ILE A 234 7.31 -1.82 12.91
C ILE A 234 8.06 -2.30 14.15
N ILE A 235 9.25 -2.82 13.95
CA ILE A 235 10.17 -3.12 15.04
C ILE A 235 11.45 -2.30 14.91
N HIS A 236 12.01 -1.87 16.03
CA HIS A 236 13.27 -1.19 16.09
C HIS A 236 14.04 -1.62 17.34
N LYS A 237 15.29 -2.04 17.14
CA LYS A 237 16.22 -2.42 18.19
C LYS A 237 17.38 -1.45 18.17
N SER A 238 17.50 -0.65 19.22
CA SER A 238 18.63 0.25 19.50
C SER A 238 19.66 -0.39 20.42
#